data_3bce4ac1679301a400c6561d69326d39
#
_entry.id   3bce4ac1679301a400c6561d69326d39
#
_cell.length_a   1.000
_cell.length_b   1.000
_cell.length_c   1.000
_cell.angle_alpha   90.00
_cell.angle_beta   90.00
_cell.angle_gamma   90.00
#
_symmetry.space_group_name_H-M   'P 1'
#
loop_
_entity.id
_entity.type
_entity.pdbx_description
1 polymer ?
#
loop_
_entity_poly.entity_id
_entity_poly.type
_entity_poly.pdbx_seq_one_letter_code
_entity_poly.pdbx_strand_id
1 'polypeptide(L)'
;MALALVVLLLSLMVFQMFQKTQLVMFESISFNMPLESFEKVFGKPNEIVEETETGYHDTWHAEDPYFYKTGRLFYHYENIALNGYTGQADFTFSKSHRLEEATIQIPVASKMEQQVVLYNLSQTIKKEIEALPTFQSVTTETVGLYDDGYRYKVKLKGERRELWVDVYPIENEYTEKNEADKYRIRIDQFLMYS
;
A
#
# COMPACT_ATOMS: atom_id res chain seq x y z
N MET A 1 -14.31 10.25 -42.56
CA MET A 1 -13.09 10.58 -41.80
C MET A 1 -13.41 11.12 -40.40
N ALA A 2 -14.30 12.12 -40.23
CA ALA A 2 -14.58 12.72 -38.89
C ALA A 2 -15.09 11.71 -37.84
N LEU A 3 -15.98 10.79 -38.21
CA LEU A 3 -16.54 9.79 -37.29
C LEU A 3 -15.46 8.83 -36.74
N ALA A 4 -14.52 8.39 -37.58
CA ALA A 4 -13.43 7.51 -37.20
C ALA A 4 -12.47 8.21 -36.21
N LEU A 5 -12.24 9.50 -36.39
CA LEU A 5 -11.41 10.30 -35.48
C LEU A 5 -12.07 10.47 -34.11
N VAL A 6 -13.39 10.70 -34.08
CA VAL A 6 -14.17 10.83 -32.84
C VAL A 6 -14.18 9.50 -32.08
N VAL A 7 -14.37 8.38 -32.74
CA VAL A 7 -14.33 7.04 -32.12
C VAL A 7 -12.92 6.74 -31.58
N LEU A 8 -11.87 7.10 -32.31
CA LEU A 8 -10.48 6.94 -31.86
C LEU A 8 -10.19 7.80 -30.61
N LEU A 9 -10.64 9.06 -30.62
CA LEU A 9 -10.48 9.98 -29.47
C LEU A 9 -11.25 9.51 -28.26
N LEU A 10 -12.51 9.02 -28.46
CA LEU A 10 -13.30 8.45 -27.37
C LEU A 10 -12.67 7.17 -26.82
N SER A 11 -12.14 6.29 -27.69
CA SER A 11 -11.44 5.08 -27.22
C SER A 11 -10.15 5.40 -26.48
N LEU A 12 -9.40 6.41 -26.91
CA LEU A 12 -8.20 6.92 -26.21
C LEU A 12 -8.57 7.56 -24.87
N MET A 13 -9.64 8.36 -24.80
CA MET A 13 -10.12 8.92 -23.54
C MET A 13 -10.60 7.83 -22.58
N VAL A 14 -11.36 6.85 -23.07
CA VAL A 14 -11.79 5.69 -22.26
C VAL A 14 -10.59 4.87 -21.80
N PHE A 15 -9.59 4.65 -22.64
CA PHE A 15 -8.36 3.95 -22.27
C PHE A 15 -7.56 4.72 -21.19
N GLN A 16 -7.48 6.05 -21.29
CA GLN A 16 -6.84 6.87 -20.27
C GLN A 16 -7.61 6.90 -18.94
N MET A 17 -8.96 6.85 -18.98
CA MET A 17 -9.79 6.79 -17.76
C MET A 17 -9.65 5.46 -16.99
N PHE A 18 -9.11 4.42 -17.62
CA PHE A 18 -8.89 3.10 -17.01
C PHE A 18 -7.43 2.79 -16.69
N GLN A 19 -6.53 3.77 -16.79
CA GLN A 19 -5.17 3.57 -16.27
C GLN A 19 -5.24 3.47 -14.76
N LYS A 20 -5.20 2.22 -14.28
CA LYS A 20 -5.21 1.92 -12.85
C LYS A 20 -3.89 2.36 -12.24
N THR A 21 -3.94 3.05 -11.13
CA THR A 21 -2.75 3.40 -10.36
C THR A 21 -2.09 2.12 -9.85
N GLN A 22 -0.92 1.80 -10.38
CA GLN A 22 -0.15 0.61 -10.02
C GLN A 22 0.47 0.80 -8.64
N LEU A 23 0.55 -0.29 -7.86
CA LEU A 23 1.36 -0.31 -6.65
C LEU A 23 2.84 -0.33 -7.00
N VAL A 24 3.61 0.43 -6.26
CA VAL A 24 5.07 0.40 -6.33
C VAL A 24 5.56 -0.96 -5.79
N MET A 25 6.60 -1.52 -6.36
CA MET A 25 7.16 -2.86 -6.07
C MET A 25 6.28 -4.05 -6.50
N PHE A 26 5.14 -3.82 -7.16
CA PHE A 26 4.23 -4.88 -7.62
C PHE A 26 3.74 -4.59 -9.04
N GLU A 27 4.45 -5.05 -10.04
CA GLU A 27 4.18 -4.71 -11.46
C GLU A 27 2.76 -5.04 -11.95
N SER A 28 2.11 -6.06 -11.38
CA SER A 28 0.81 -6.54 -11.84
C SER A 28 -0.35 -6.14 -10.93
N ILE A 29 -0.09 -5.43 -9.83
CA ILE A 29 -1.07 -5.04 -8.83
C ILE A 29 -1.39 -3.55 -8.95
N SER A 30 -2.67 -3.21 -8.84
CA SER A 30 -3.11 -1.81 -8.90
C SER A 30 -4.20 -1.52 -7.88
N PHE A 31 -4.26 -0.28 -7.40
CA PHE A 31 -5.39 0.18 -6.59
C PHE A 31 -6.72 -0.01 -7.32
N ASN A 32 -7.79 -0.22 -6.58
CA ASN A 32 -9.12 -0.59 -7.06
C ASN A 32 -9.18 -1.93 -7.81
N MET A 33 -8.10 -2.74 -7.82
CA MET A 33 -8.15 -4.10 -8.37
C MET A 33 -9.21 -4.93 -7.63
N PRO A 34 -10.11 -5.63 -8.35
CA PRO A 34 -11.05 -6.55 -7.72
C PRO A 34 -10.31 -7.69 -7.02
N LEU A 35 -10.82 -8.13 -5.88
CA LEU A 35 -10.26 -9.21 -5.08
C LEU A 35 -9.99 -10.49 -5.90
N GLU A 36 -10.97 -10.93 -6.70
CA GLU A 36 -10.80 -12.11 -7.57
C GLU A 36 -9.64 -11.97 -8.58
N SER A 37 -9.42 -10.75 -9.09
CA SER A 37 -8.31 -10.46 -10.02
C SER A 37 -6.99 -10.44 -9.27
N PHE A 38 -6.97 -9.92 -8.05
CA PHE A 38 -5.82 -9.91 -7.18
C PHE A 38 -5.38 -11.33 -6.83
N GLU A 39 -6.30 -12.20 -6.38
CA GLU A 39 -6.00 -13.60 -6.05
C GLU A 39 -5.48 -14.41 -7.26
N LYS A 40 -5.94 -14.10 -8.47
CA LYS A 40 -5.42 -14.73 -9.70
C LYS A 40 -3.96 -14.38 -9.98
N VAL A 41 -3.53 -13.17 -9.61
CA VAL A 41 -2.15 -12.68 -9.84
C VAL A 41 -1.24 -13.03 -8.68
N PHE A 42 -1.68 -12.79 -7.46
CA PHE A 42 -0.86 -12.88 -6.25
C PHE A 42 -0.97 -14.23 -5.54
N GLY A 43 -2.06 -14.96 -5.77
CA GLY A 43 -2.36 -16.23 -5.11
C GLY A 43 -3.21 -16.06 -3.86
N LYS A 44 -3.38 -17.16 -3.12
CA LYS A 44 -4.14 -17.15 -1.86
C LYS A 44 -3.28 -16.65 -0.71
N PRO A 45 -3.85 -15.87 0.22
CA PRO A 45 -3.14 -15.39 1.39
C PRO A 45 -2.88 -16.53 2.40
N ASN A 46 -1.95 -16.28 3.34
CA ASN A 46 -1.72 -17.13 4.50
C ASN A 46 -2.87 -16.99 5.51
N GLU A 47 -3.40 -15.76 5.65
CA GLU A 47 -4.49 -15.44 6.57
C GLU A 47 -5.41 -14.39 5.97
N ILE A 48 -6.70 -14.46 6.31
CA ILE A 48 -7.71 -13.44 5.98
C ILE A 48 -8.38 -13.01 7.30
N VAL A 49 -8.32 -11.69 7.56
CA VAL A 49 -9.00 -11.09 8.73
C VAL A 49 -10.05 -10.11 8.23
N GLU A 50 -11.29 -10.24 8.73
CA GLU A 50 -12.33 -9.23 8.50
C GLU A 50 -12.28 -8.20 9.62
N GLU A 51 -12.23 -6.92 9.25
CA GLU A 51 -12.16 -5.82 10.19
C GLU A 51 -13.41 -5.78 11.08
N THR A 52 -13.17 -5.62 12.36
CA THR A 52 -14.23 -5.46 13.37
C THR A 52 -14.01 -4.14 14.09
N GLU A 53 -15.03 -3.32 14.12
CA GLU A 53 -15.05 -2.06 14.87
C GLU A 53 -15.92 -2.18 16.10
N THR A 54 -15.61 -1.36 17.11
CA THR A 54 -16.40 -1.23 18.33
C THR A 54 -17.36 -0.06 18.19
N GLY A 55 -18.66 -0.31 18.26
CA GLY A 55 -19.69 0.71 18.35
C GLY A 55 -20.23 0.81 19.79
N TYR A 56 -20.89 1.92 20.09
CA TYR A 56 -21.57 2.16 21.37
C TYR A 56 -23.01 2.55 21.07
N HIS A 57 -23.96 1.94 21.82
CA HIS A 57 -25.38 2.23 21.65
C HIS A 57 -25.75 3.67 22.04
N ASP A 58 -24.96 4.27 22.96
CA ASP A 58 -25.13 5.64 23.40
C ASP A 58 -23.74 6.21 23.79
N THR A 59 -23.53 7.50 23.49
CA THR A 59 -22.30 8.22 23.89
C THR A 59 -22.17 8.38 25.40
N TRP A 60 -23.26 8.19 26.15
CA TRP A 60 -23.29 8.31 27.61
C TRP A 60 -23.12 6.97 28.36
N HIS A 61 -23.28 5.84 27.67
CA HIS A 61 -23.18 4.49 28.23
C HIS A 61 -22.10 3.69 27.51
N ALA A 62 -20.84 4.06 27.71
CA ALA A 62 -19.68 3.36 27.18
C ALA A 62 -19.49 1.94 27.76
N GLU A 63 -20.41 1.49 28.63
CA GLU A 63 -20.29 0.21 29.36
C GLU A 63 -20.75 -1.01 28.54
N ASP A 64 -21.52 -0.79 27.45
CA ASP A 64 -22.01 -1.88 26.58
C ASP A 64 -21.54 -1.69 25.12
N PRO A 65 -20.25 -1.93 24.82
CA PRO A 65 -19.77 -1.90 23.44
C PRO A 65 -20.35 -3.09 22.65
N TYR A 66 -20.77 -2.83 21.41
CA TYR A 66 -21.05 -3.89 20.46
C TYR A 66 -20.01 -3.94 19.36
N PHE A 67 -19.72 -5.13 18.86
CA PHE A 67 -18.77 -5.33 17.78
C PHE A 67 -19.53 -5.57 16.48
N TYR A 68 -19.13 -4.90 15.40
CA TYR A 68 -19.69 -5.12 14.08
C TYR A 68 -18.60 -5.25 13.03
N LYS A 69 -18.85 -6.08 12.04
CA LYS A 69 -17.96 -6.25 10.91
C LYS A 69 -18.14 -5.12 9.92
N THR A 70 -17.04 -4.49 9.52
CA THR A 70 -17.05 -3.38 8.56
C THR A 70 -17.20 -3.86 7.13
N GLY A 71 -16.86 -5.13 6.87
CA GLY A 71 -16.75 -5.72 5.54
C GLY A 71 -15.46 -5.39 4.81
N ARG A 72 -14.50 -4.73 5.47
CA ARG A 72 -13.12 -4.61 4.98
C ARG A 72 -12.38 -5.89 5.30
N LEU A 73 -11.51 -6.32 4.38
CA LEU A 73 -10.73 -7.56 4.49
C LEU A 73 -9.25 -7.22 4.47
N PHE A 74 -8.49 -7.85 5.37
CA PHE A 74 -7.04 -7.82 5.41
C PHE A 74 -6.51 -9.18 4.95
N TYR A 75 -5.72 -9.18 3.88
CA TYR A 75 -5.09 -10.36 3.31
C TYR A 75 -3.61 -10.35 3.68
N HIS A 76 -3.21 -11.27 4.54
CA HIS A 76 -1.84 -11.42 5.01
C HIS A 76 -1.07 -12.44 4.18
N TYR A 77 0.14 -12.05 3.75
CA TYR A 77 1.08 -12.90 3.02
C TYR A 77 2.43 -12.91 3.71
N GLU A 78 3.00 -14.09 3.89
CA GLU A 78 4.33 -14.29 4.43
C GLU A 78 5.33 -14.63 3.31
N ASN A 79 6.62 -14.42 3.58
CA ASN A 79 7.73 -14.82 2.73
C ASN A 79 7.64 -14.32 1.27
N ILE A 80 7.12 -13.12 1.07
CA ILE A 80 7.09 -12.50 -0.25
C ILE A 80 8.48 -12.00 -0.65
N ALA A 81 8.86 -12.21 -1.92
CA ALA A 81 10.10 -11.69 -2.48
C ALA A 81 9.88 -10.28 -3.04
N LEU A 82 10.69 -9.30 -2.60
CA LEU A 82 10.58 -7.89 -2.94
C LEU A 82 11.96 -7.31 -3.22
N ASN A 83 12.30 -7.10 -4.48
CA ASN A 83 13.56 -6.44 -4.89
C ASN A 83 14.82 -6.98 -4.17
N GLY A 84 14.89 -8.30 -3.99
CA GLY A 84 16.01 -8.97 -3.33
C GLY A 84 15.88 -9.12 -1.81
N TYR A 85 14.79 -8.63 -1.23
CA TYR A 85 14.43 -8.83 0.18
C TYR A 85 13.30 -9.85 0.31
N THR A 86 13.19 -10.46 1.48
CA THR A 86 12.04 -11.29 1.86
C THR A 86 11.28 -10.60 2.98
N GLY A 87 9.96 -10.51 2.87
CA GLY A 87 9.13 -9.83 3.84
C GLY A 87 7.73 -10.39 3.95
N GLN A 88 6.88 -9.64 4.61
CA GLN A 88 5.44 -9.88 4.75
C GLN A 88 4.69 -8.75 4.07
N ALA A 89 3.48 -9.02 3.57
CA ALA A 89 2.59 -7.99 3.06
C ALA A 89 1.17 -8.18 3.53
N ASP A 90 0.54 -7.06 3.88
CA ASP A 90 -0.87 -6.96 4.19
C ASP A 90 -1.55 -6.12 3.10
N PHE A 91 -2.59 -6.65 2.50
CA PHE A 91 -3.40 -5.94 1.52
C PHE A 91 -4.80 -5.72 2.07
N THR A 92 -5.23 -4.46 2.10
CA THR A 92 -6.54 -4.08 2.59
C THR A 92 -7.53 -3.92 1.44
N PHE A 93 -8.64 -4.62 1.53
CA PHE A 93 -9.75 -4.52 0.58
C PHE A 93 -10.94 -3.83 1.21
N SER A 94 -11.57 -2.92 0.47
CA SER A 94 -12.80 -2.26 0.85
C SER A 94 -13.97 -3.25 1.00
N LYS A 95 -15.08 -2.76 1.55
CA LYS A 95 -16.39 -3.44 1.56
C LYS A 95 -16.88 -3.92 0.18
N SER A 96 -16.46 -3.24 -0.90
CA SER A 96 -16.75 -3.63 -2.28
C SER A 96 -15.68 -4.54 -2.88
N HIS A 97 -14.83 -5.13 -2.04
CA HIS A 97 -13.75 -6.03 -2.41
C HIS A 97 -12.79 -5.43 -3.45
N ARG A 98 -12.39 -4.18 -3.22
CA ARG A 98 -11.43 -3.45 -4.04
C ARG A 98 -10.19 -3.13 -3.23
N LEU A 99 -9.00 -3.31 -3.80
CA LEU A 99 -7.74 -3.01 -3.15
C LEU A 99 -7.62 -1.51 -2.85
N GLU A 100 -7.40 -1.15 -1.58
CA GLU A 100 -7.29 0.23 -1.11
C GLU A 100 -5.90 0.56 -0.58
N GLU A 101 -5.26 -0.38 0.11
CA GLU A 101 -3.97 -0.16 0.78
C GLU A 101 -3.08 -1.39 0.66
N ALA A 102 -1.79 -1.18 0.70
CA ALA A 102 -0.79 -2.23 0.85
C ALA A 102 0.24 -1.81 1.89
N THR A 103 0.50 -2.68 2.85
CA THR A 103 1.57 -2.55 3.84
C THR A 103 2.56 -3.67 3.64
N ILE A 104 3.85 -3.35 3.59
CA ILE A 104 4.93 -4.31 3.47
C ILE A 104 5.83 -4.17 4.69
N GLN A 105 6.29 -5.29 5.23
CA GLN A 105 7.25 -5.30 6.34
C GLN A 105 8.43 -6.21 5.97
N ILE A 106 9.63 -5.66 6.03
CA ILE A 106 10.88 -6.35 5.73
C ILE A 106 11.68 -6.45 7.03
N PRO A 107 11.85 -7.65 7.60
CA PRO A 107 12.68 -7.86 8.77
C PRO A 107 14.16 -7.65 8.43
N VAL A 108 14.92 -7.10 9.35
CA VAL A 108 16.37 -6.88 9.23
C VAL A 108 17.07 -7.26 10.54
N ALA A 109 18.32 -7.73 10.46
CA ALA A 109 18.99 -8.34 11.61
C ALA A 109 19.50 -7.32 12.63
N SER A 110 19.65 -6.04 12.26
CA SER A 110 20.21 -5.01 13.16
C SER A 110 19.78 -3.60 12.77
N LYS A 111 19.95 -2.66 13.70
CA LYS A 111 19.70 -1.24 13.46
C LYS A 111 20.60 -0.65 12.36
N MET A 112 21.85 -1.12 12.26
CA MET A 112 22.76 -0.68 11.21
C MET A 112 22.28 -1.16 9.83
N GLU A 113 21.88 -2.42 9.73
CA GLU A 113 21.29 -2.97 8.50
C GLU A 113 19.98 -2.27 8.14
N GLN A 114 19.14 -1.93 9.13
CA GLN A 114 17.92 -1.19 8.95
C GLN A 114 18.16 0.14 8.21
N GLN A 115 19.17 0.90 8.61
CA GLN A 115 19.52 2.16 7.94
C GLN A 115 19.98 1.97 6.50
N VAL A 116 20.79 0.94 6.24
CA VAL A 116 21.28 0.62 4.88
C VAL A 116 20.12 0.16 3.99
N VAL A 117 19.27 -0.74 4.50
CA VAL A 117 18.10 -1.25 3.76
C VAL A 117 17.11 -0.13 3.50
N LEU A 118 16.81 0.72 4.49
CA LEU A 118 15.94 1.88 4.35
C LEU A 118 16.41 2.80 3.22
N TYR A 119 17.70 3.16 3.21
CA TYR A 119 18.26 4.00 2.16
C TYR A 119 18.13 3.35 0.77
N ASN A 120 18.50 2.08 0.63
CA ASN A 120 18.46 1.37 -0.65
C ASN A 120 17.02 1.24 -1.17
N LEU A 121 16.08 0.88 -0.30
CA LEU A 121 14.65 0.78 -0.63
C LEU A 121 14.09 2.14 -1.03
N SER A 122 14.42 3.20 -0.32
CA SER A 122 13.95 4.56 -0.64
C SER A 122 14.37 4.97 -2.05
N GLN A 123 15.62 4.68 -2.45
CA GLN A 123 16.12 4.97 -3.80
C GLN A 123 15.43 4.11 -4.87
N THR A 124 15.20 2.83 -4.57
CA THR A 124 14.50 1.90 -5.49
C THR A 124 13.06 2.34 -5.69
N ILE A 125 12.33 2.60 -4.60
CA ILE A 125 10.94 3.06 -4.62
C ILE A 125 10.80 4.36 -5.40
N LYS A 126 11.70 5.32 -5.18
CA LYS A 126 11.70 6.58 -5.94
C LYS A 126 11.83 6.35 -7.44
N LYS A 127 12.74 5.48 -7.87
CA LYS A 127 12.91 5.12 -9.29
C LYS A 127 11.66 4.46 -9.87
N GLU A 128 11.04 3.56 -9.13
CA GLU A 128 9.81 2.89 -9.57
C GLU A 128 8.64 3.88 -9.67
N ILE A 129 8.51 4.83 -8.72
CA ILE A 129 7.52 5.92 -8.78
C ILE A 129 7.72 6.75 -10.04
N GLU A 130 8.95 7.16 -10.33
CA GLU A 130 9.27 7.96 -11.51
C GLU A 130 9.05 7.20 -12.83
N ALA A 131 9.09 5.87 -12.79
CA ALA A 131 8.83 4.98 -13.93
C ALA A 131 7.34 4.67 -14.14
N LEU A 132 6.43 5.04 -13.22
CA LEU A 132 5.00 4.81 -13.38
C LEU A 132 4.49 5.47 -14.68
N PRO A 133 3.68 4.77 -15.50
CA PRO A 133 3.19 5.30 -16.78
C PRO A 133 2.40 6.61 -16.64
N THR A 134 1.77 6.81 -15.50
CA THR A 134 0.96 7.99 -15.17
C THR A 134 1.70 9.03 -14.35
N PHE A 135 3.00 8.85 -14.09
CA PHE A 135 3.80 9.78 -13.28
C PHE A 135 3.72 11.22 -13.81
N GLN A 136 3.54 12.15 -12.90
CA GLN A 136 3.57 13.59 -13.19
C GLN A 136 4.62 14.30 -12.35
N SER A 137 4.59 14.12 -11.03
CA SER A 137 5.55 14.72 -10.10
C SER A 137 5.56 13.97 -8.77
N VAL A 138 6.63 14.12 -8.01
CA VAL A 138 6.78 13.59 -6.66
C VAL A 138 7.34 14.67 -5.73
N THR A 139 6.78 14.77 -4.53
CA THR A 139 7.33 15.54 -3.42
C THR A 139 7.78 14.56 -2.35
N THR A 140 8.95 14.78 -1.78
CA THR A 140 9.49 13.94 -0.70
C THR A 140 9.46 14.72 0.61
N GLU A 141 8.93 14.10 1.66
CA GLU A 141 8.89 14.61 3.02
C GLU A 141 9.51 13.58 3.97
N THR A 142 9.87 13.98 5.17
CA THR A 142 10.25 13.04 6.24
C THR A 142 9.01 12.51 6.95
N VAL A 143 9.08 11.27 7.45
CA VAL A 143 8.01 10.59 8.18
C VAL A 143 8.62 9.65 9.22
N GLY A 144 7.82 9.28 10.22
CA GLY A 144 8.25 8.44 11.35
C GLY A 144 8.33 9.22 12.64
N LEU A 145 8.52 8.52 13.76
CA LEU A 145 8.57 9.11 15.10
C LEU A 145 9.75 10.10 15.28
N TYR A 146 10.81 9.93 14.50
CA TYR A 146 12.04 10.72 14.57
C TYR A 146 12.43 11.35 13.24
N ASP A 147 11.46 11.48 12.30
CA ASP A 147 11.71 11.96 10.93
C ASP A 147 12.79 11.14 10.19
N ASP A 148 12.90 9.86 10.50
CA ASP A 148 13.90 8.95 9.97
C ASP A 148 13.44 8.14 8.75
N GLY A 149 12.18 8.33 8.34
CA GLY A 149 11.60 7.74 7.14
C GLY A 149 11.37 8.74 6.01
N TYR A 150 10.84 8.24 4.92
CA TYR A 150 10.53 8.99 3.70
C TYR A 150 9.05 8.84 3.34
N ARG A 151 8.39 9.95 3.01
CA ARG A 151 7.06 9.99 2.39
C ARG A 151 7.17 10.54 0.97
N TYR A 152 6.71 9.77 0.02
CA TYR A 152 6.58 10.20 -1.38
C TYR A 152 5.11 10.52 -1.65
N LYS A 153 4.80 11.79 -1.94
CA LYS A 153 3.48 12.24 -2.41
C LYS A 153 3.55 12.36 -3.93
N VAL A 154 2.87 11.48 -4.62
CA VAL A 154 2.99 11.30 -6.06
C VAL A 154 1.74 11.78 -6.76
N LYS A 155 1.88 12.79 -7.63
CA LYS A 155 0.81 13.22 -8.53
C LYS A 155 0.84 12.38 -9.80
N LEU A 156 -0.32 11.87 -10.18
CA LEU A 156 -0.51 11.01 -11.34
C LEU A 156 -1.45 11.67 -12.34
N LYS A 157 -1.14 11.56 -13.64
CA LYS A 157 -1.98 12.12 -14.71
C LYS A 157 -3.35 11.45 -14.73
N GLY A 158 -4.41 12.25 -14.70
CA GLY A 158 -5.80 11.76 -14.76
C GLY A 158 -6.36 11.28 -13.42
N GLU A 159 -5.57 11.24 -12.34
CA GLU A 159 -6.01 10.91 -10.99
C GLU A 159 -6.33 12.19 -10.20
N ARG A 160 -7.41 12.13 -9.41
CA ARG A 160 -7.79 13.20 -8.46
C ARG A 160 -7.16 13.01 -7.08
N ARG A 161 -6.59 11.85 -6.86
CA ARG A 161 -5.93 11.46 -5.61
C ARG A 161 -4.43 11.40 -5.83
N GLU A 162 -3.68 11.64 -4.78
CA GLU A 162 -2.23 11.42 -4.77
C GLU A 162 -1.95 10.00 -4.28
N LEU A 163 -1.00 9.32 -4.90
CA LEU A 163 -0.42 8.11 -4.34
C LEU A 163 0.59 8.52 -3.27
N TRP A 164 0.37 8.06 -2.05
CA TRP A 164 1.34 8.21 -0.96
C TRP A 164 2.05 6.89 -0.74
N VAL A 165 3.38 6.97 -0.65
CA VAL A 165 4.25 5.84 -0.33
C VAL A 165 5.15 6.24 0.83
N ASP A 166 4.90 5.64 1.99
CA ASP A 166 5.67 5.84 3.20
C ASP A 166 6.68 4.71 3.37
N VAL A 167 7.92 5.03 3.66
CA VAL A 167 9.00 4.06 3.92
C VAL A 167 9.71 4.47 5.19
N TYR A 168 9.61 3.68 6.24
CA TYR A 168 10.17 4.06 7.53
C TYR A 168 10.61 2.86 8.38
N PRO A 169 11.56 3.05 9.29
CA PRO A 169 11.99 2.01 10.20
C PRO A 169 10.99 1.80 11.33
N ILE A 170 10.80 0.54 11.74
CA ILE A 170 10.05 0.17 12.94
C ILE A 170 10.98 -0.57 13.87
N GLU A 171 10.96 -0.20 15.14
CA GLU A 171 11.58 -0.93 16.24
C GLU A 171 10.47 -1.48 17.15
N ASN A 172 10.33 -2.80 17.22
CA ASN A 172 9.39 -3.46 18.10
C ASN A 172 10.01 -3.65 19.48
N GLU A 173 9.67 -2.79 20.42
CA GLU A 173 10.14 -2.88 21.81
C GLU A 173 9.56 -4.08 22.58
N TYR A 174 8.46 -4.68 22.10
CA TYR A 174 7.67 -5.68 22.82
C TYR A 174 7.94 -7.14 22.42
N THR A 175 8.83 -7.41 21.48
CA THR A 175 9.15 -8.79 21.11
C THR A 175 10.28 -9.35 21.98
N GLU A 176 9.96 -9.72 23.23
CA GLU A 176 10.88 -10.44 24.11
C GLU A 176 11.30 -11.84 23.58
N LYS A 177 10.72 -12.31 22.47
CA LYS A 177 10.87 -13.71 22.02
C LYS A 177 11.77 -13.94 20.81
N ASN A 178 12.05 -12.91 19.99
CA ASN A 178 12.92 -13.07 18.82
C ASN A 178 13.64 -11.76 18.50
N GLU A 179 14.94 -11.70 18.73
CA GLU A 179 15.76 -10.55 18.30
C GLU A 179 15.67 -10.28 16.78
N ALA A 180 15.42 -11.33 15.99
CA ALA A 180 15.25 -11.25 14.54
C ALA A 180 14.00 -10.43 14.10
N ASP A 181 13.02 -10.25 14.97
CA ASP A 181 11.80 -9.48 14.68
C ASP A 181 11.82 -8.05 15.23
N LYS A 182 12.92 -7.67 15.86
CA LYS A 182 13.04 -6.38 16.52
C LYS A 182 13.08 -5.21 15.53
N TYR A 183 13.83 -5.36 14.45
CA TYR A 183 14.05 -4.30 13.48
C TYR A 183 13.35 -4.64 12.16
N ARG A 184 12.55 -3.74 11.64
CA ARG A 184 11.85 -3.88 10.36
C ARG A 184 11.87 -2.57 9.58
N ILE A 185 11.75 -2.68 8.26
CA ILE A 185 11.34 -1.56 7.40
C ILE A 185 9.89 -1.78 7.05
N ARG A 186 9.09 -0.74 7.22
CA ARG A 186 7.68 -0.72 6.81
C ARG A 186 7.49 0.19 5.60
N ILE A 187 6.69 -0.27 4.66
CA ILE A 187 6.30 0.47 3.47
C ILE A 187 4.78 0.45 3.41
N ASP A 188 4.15 1.62 3.50
CA ASP A 188 2.71 1.79 3.36
C ASP A 188 2.40 2.50 2.04
N GLN A 189 1.39 2.03 1.32
CA GLN A 189 0.95 2.60 0.05
C GLN A 189 -0.57 2.77 0.05
N PHE A 190 -1.04 3.99 -0.23
CA PHE A 190 -2.46 4.31 -0.26
C PHE A 190 -2.75 5.54 -1.12
N LEU A 191 -4.01 5.71 -1.52
CA LEU A 191 -4.48 6.86 -2.30
C LEU A 191 -5.18 7.87 -1.40
N MET A 192 -4.67 9.11 -1.36
CA MET A 192 -5.22 10.22 -0.58
C MET A 192 -5.87 11.28 -1.48
N TYR A 193 -6.98 11.84 -1.06
CA TYR A 193 -7.53 13.05 -1.69
C TYR A 193 -6.66 14.25 -1.33
N SER A 194 -6.19 14.96 -2.35
CA SER A 194 -5.43 16.21 -2.21
C SER A 194 -6.33 17.39 -1.88
#